data_7cc91208c55cdba34c36cbc84da217e7
#
_entry.id   7cc91208c55cdba34c36cbc84da217e7
#
_cell.length_a   1.000
_cell.length_b   1.000
_cell.length_c   1.000
_cell.angle_alpha   90.00
_cell.angle_beta   90.00
_cell.angle_gamma   90.00
#
_symmetry.space_group_name_H-M   'P 1'
#
loop_
_entity.id
_entity.type
_entity.pdbx_description
1 polymer ?
#
loop_
_entity_poly.entity_id
_entity_poly.type
_entity_poly.pdbx_seq_one_letter_code
_entity_poly.pdbx_strand_id
1 'polypeptide(L)'
;TCALPISLKQALTKYGFTAAFGGGRRDEEKSRAKERIFSFRNSAQAWDPKNQRPEMWKLYNTKIQKGESMRVFPISNWTEKDIWQYIQRENIEIVPLYFAKERPVIYRDGNIIMVDDDRLKLRPGEKIENKKVRFRTLGCYPLTGGIESEADTLDEIIDETLSAVSSERTSRVIDHEAAGSMERR
;
A
#
# COMPACT_ATOMS: atom_id res chain seq x y z
N THR A 1 14.38 4.52 -8.75
CA THR A 1 14.09 5.29 -7.51
C THR A 1 12.69 5.82 -7.61
N CYS A 2 11.78 5.42 -6.71
CA CYS A 2 10.41 5.92 -6.72
C CYS A 2 10.38 7.44 -6.51
N ALA A 3 9.79 8.20 -7.43
CA ALA A 3 9.70 9.66 -7.36
C ALA A 3 8.81 10.14 -6.19
N LEU A 4 7.90 9.30 -5.70
CA LEU A 4 6.95 9.64 -4.64
C LEU A 4 7.59 10.18 -3.34
N PRO A 5 8.67 9.58 -2.78
CA PRO A 5 9.29 10.13 -1.58
C PRO A 5 9.88 11.52 -1.79
N ILE A 6 10.42 11.79 -2.98
CA ILE A 6 11.00 13.10 -3.33
C ILE A 6 9.90 14.14 -3.46
N SER A 7 8.85 13.84 -4.22
CA SER A 7 7.71 14.72 -4.44
C SER A 7 6.99 15.07 -3.14
N LEU A 8 6.83 14.08 -2.24
CA LEU A 8 6.23 14.30 -0.94
C LEU A 8 7.09 15.24 -0.06
N LYS A 9 8.40 15.04 -0.03
CA LYS A 9 9.31 15.93 0.70
C LYS A 9 9.26 17.37 0.16
N GLN A 10 9.25 17.52 -1.16
CA GLN A 10 9.12 18.82 -1.82
C GLN A 10 7.80 19.51 -1.45
N ALA A 11 6.68 18.78 -1.47
CA ALA A 11 5.38 19.33 -1.10
C ALA A 11 5.35 19.76 0.38
N LEU A 12 5.86 18.93 1.30
CA LEU A 12 5.92 19.27 2.72
C LEU A 12 6.72 20.55 2.95
N THR A 13 7.87 20.67 2.29
CA THR A 13 8.74 21.87 2.40
C THR A 13 8.06 23.09 1.78
N LYS A 14 7.51 22.95 0.57
CA LYS A 14 6.88 24.06 -0.16
C LYS A 14 5.70 24.67 0.59
N TYR A 15 4.88 23.84 1.22
CA TYR A 15 3.67 24.30 1.92
C TYR A 15 3.84 24.42 3.43
N GLY A 16 5.04 24.14 3.97
CA GLY A 16 5.32 24.24 5.40
C GLY A 16 4.53 23.25 6.27
N PHE A 17 4.16 22.09 5.73
CA PHE A 17 3.42 21.11 6.50
C PHE A 17 4.29 20.42 7.54
N THR A 18 3.80 20.37 8.77
CA THR A 18 4.47 19.71 9.90
C THR A 18 3.97 18.27 10.12
N ALA A 19 2.85 17.90 9.51
CA ALA A 19 2.31 16.56 9.57
C ALA A 19 1.84 16.08 8.19
N ALA A 20 2.04 14.78 7.91
CA ALA A 20 1.50 14.13 6.73
C ALA A 20 0.84 12.81 7.12
N PHE A 21 -0.43 12.67 6.76
CA PHE A 21 -1.20 11.45 7.02
C PHE A 21 -0.99 10.43 5.92
N GLY A 22 -0.96 9.14 6.29
CA GLY A 22 -0.84 8.03 5.38
C GLY A 22 -1.58 6.79 5.87
N GLY A 23 -1.96 5.92 4.94
CA GLY A 23 -2.67 4.68 5.23
C GLY A 23 -1.75 3.47 5.50
N GLY A 24 -0.46 3.69 5.76
CA GLY A 24 0.47 2.60 6.01
C GLY A 24 0.12 1.79 7.26
N ARG A 25 0.23 0.46 7.16
CA ARG A 25 -0.01 -0.47 8.26
C ARG A 25 1.22 -1.34 8.49
N ARG A 26 1.50 -1.70 9.73
CA ARG A 26 2.64 -2.57 10.08
C ARG A 26 2.47 -4.00 9.61
N ASP A 27 1.21 -4.42 9.41
CA ASP A 27 0.84 -5.74 8.93
C ASP A 27 1.18 -5.97 7.44
N GLU A 28 1.36 -4.92 6.66
CA GLU A 28 1.62 -5.03 5.22
C GLU A 28 2.94 -5.75 4.91
N GLU A 29 4.01 -5.39 5.62
CA GLU A 29 5.35 -5.97 5.44
C GLU A 29 6.31 -5.60 6.58
N LYS A 30 7.43 -6.34 6.71
CA LYS A 30 8.45 -6.10 7.74
C LYS A 30 9.03 -4.69 7.69
N SER A 31 9.24 -4.13 6.52
CA SER A 31 9.79 -2.77 6.36
C SER A 31 8.87 -1.68 6.93
N ARG A 32 7.59 -2.00 7.11
CA ARG A 32 6.60 -1.13 7.74
C ARG A 32 6.62 -1.15 9.26
N ALA A 33 7.43 -1.98 9.89
CA ALA A 33 7.51 -2.05 11.37
C ALA A 33 7.85 -0.71 12.04
N LYS A 34 8.52 0.20 11.33
CA LYS A 34 8.80 1.57 11.77
C LYS A 34 7.60 2.52 11.68
N GLU A 35 6.58 2.17 10.92
CA GLU A 35 5.40 2.97 10.69
C GLU A 35 4.47 2.89 11.91
N ARG A 36 4.82 3.65 12.97
CA ARG A 36 3.99 3.85 14.14
C ARG A 36 2.84 4.79 13.81
N ILE A 37 1.86 4.93 14.70
CA ILE A 37 0.79 5.92 14.52
C ILE A 37 1.42 7.31 14.34
N PHE A 38 2.38 7.68 15.17
CA PHE A 38 3.15 8.92 15.03
C PHE A 38 4.62 8.61 14.74
N SER A 39 5.00 8.65 13.48
CA SER A 39 6.35 8.36 13.02
C SER A 39 7.15 9.63 12.83
N PHE A 40 8.10 9.86 13.73
CA PHE A 40 8.92 11.06 13.80
C PHE A 40 9.89 11.19 12.61
N ARG A 41 10.05 12.43 12.12
CA ARG A 41 11.01 12.79 11.07
C ARG A 41 11.84 13.97 11.51
N ASN A 42 13.16 13.84 11.44
CA ASN A 42 14.08 14.91 11.74
C ASN A 42 14.06 16.03 10.67
N SER A 43 14.85 17.07 10.85
CA SER A 43 14.95 18.21 9.93
C SER A 43 15.38 17.82 8.50
N ALA A 44 16.06 16.69 8.31
CA ALA A 44 16.37 16.11 6.99
C ALA A 44 15.22 15.28 6.42
N GLN A 45 14.05 15.26 7.08
CA GLN A 45 12.87 14.46 6.76
C GLN A 45 13.15 12.93 6.73
N ALA A 46 14.19 12.51 7.45
CA ALA A 46 14.52 11.11 7.65
C ALA A 46 13.89 10.57 8.94
N TRP A 47 13.56 9.27 8.95
CA TRP A 47 13.13 8.62 10.16
C TRP A 47 14.27 8.61 11.19
N ASP A 48 13.97 9.03 12.42
CA ASP A 48 14.92 9.06 13.51
C ASP A 48 14.52 8.07 14.60
N PRO A 49 15.13 6.87 14.63
CA PRO A 49 14.79 5.85 15.60
C PRO A 49 15.12 6.26 17.04
N LYS A 50 16.08 7.17 17.26
CA LYS A 50 16.48 7.63 18.59
C LYS A 50 15.41 8.49 19.24
N ASN A 51 14.69 9.27 18.43
CA ASN A 51 13.62 10.15 18.88
C ASN A 51 12.23 9.52 18.71
N GLN A 52 12.14 8.35 18.06
CA GLN A 52 10.90 7.60 17.97
C GLN A 52 10.49 7.10 19.36
N ARG A 53 9.31 7.48 19.81
CA ARG A 53 8.77 7.09 21.10
C ARG A 53 7.92 5.83 21.00
N PRO A 54 7.95 4.93 21.99
CA PRO A 54 6.99 3.82 22.08
C PRO A 54 5.57 4.35 22.23
N GLU A 55 4.63 3.66 21.59
CA GLU A 55 3.18 3.95 21.66
C GLU A 55 2.50 2.88 22.53
N MET A 56 2.93 2.80 23.78
CA MET A 56 2.39 1.87 24.76
C MET A 56 1.26 2.53 25.55
N TRP A 57 0.25 1.72 25.91
CA TRP A 57 -0.90 2.17 26.70
C TRP A 57 -1.62 3.41 26.14
N LYS A 58 -1.64 3.58 24.80
CA LYS A 58 -2.20 4.75 24.13
C LYS A 58 -1.56 6.08 24.52
N LEU A 59 -0.31 6.06 24.95
CA LEU A 59 0.47 7.26 25.20
C LEU A 59 1.21 7.68 23.92
N TYR A 60 0.90 8.86 23.43
CA TYR A 60 1.47 9.40 22.21
C TYR A 60 2.30 10.64 22.50
N ASN A 61 3.43 10.77 21.79
CA ASN A 61 4.24 11.98 21.83
C ASN A 61 4.32 12.58 20.43
N THR A 62 3.65 13.69 20.24
CA THR A 62 3.59 14.43 18.97
C THR A 62 4.42 15.72 18.98
N LYS A 63 5.23 15.94 20.04
CA LYS A 63 6.07 17.14 20.14
C LYS A 63 7.19 17.09 19.11
N ILE A 64 7.26 18.13 18.28
CA ILE A 64 8.30 18.34 17.26
C ILE A 64 9.01 19.67 17.49
N GLN A 65 10.26 19.77 17.04
CA GLN A 65 11.05 20.99 17.02
C GLN A 65 10.89 21.70 15.66
N LYS A 66 11.40 22.92 15.57
CA LYS A 66 11.41 23.67 14.31
C LYS A 66 12.19 22.91 13.24
N GLY A 67 11.56 22.72 12.08
CA GLY A 67 12.14 21.98 10.95
C GLY A 67 11.90 20.46 10.99
N GLU A 68 11.36 19.93 12.06
CA GLU A 68 10.96 18.52 12.16
C GLU A 68 9.52 18.32 11.69
N SER A 69 9.14 17.08 11.43
CA SER A 69 7.80 16.75 10.98
C SER A 69 7.35 15.37 11.49
N MET A 70 6.07 15.09 11.35
CA MET A 70 5.46 13.84 11.76
C MET A 70 4.77 13.17 10.57
N ARG A 71 4.97 11.87 10.39
CA ARG A 71 4.10 11.02 9.58
C ARG A 71 3.09 10.38 10.49
N VAL A 72 1.81 10.54 10.17
CA VAL A 72 0.71 10.04 10.99
C VAL A 72 0.04 8.89 10.24
N PHE A 73 0.03 7.71 10.86
CA PHE A 73 -0.57 6.49 10.30
C PHE A 73 -1.69 6.00 11.24
N PRO A 74 -2.89 6.56 11.15
CA PRO A 74 -3.98 6.26 12.11
C PRO A 74 -4.31 4.78 12.21
N ILE A 75 -4.17 4.05 11.09
CA ILE A 75 -4.47 2.63 10.97
C ILE A 75 -3.24 1.74 11.06
N SER A 76 -2.11 2.25 11.59
CA SER A 76 -0.82 1.53 11.68
C SER A 76 -0.92 0.14 12.30
N ASN A 77 -1.82 -0.04 13.28
CA ASN A 77 -2.01 -1.29 14.03
C ASN A 77 -3.11 -2.20 13.47
N TRP A 78 -3.76 -1.81 12.37
CA TRP A 78 -4.86 -2.55 11.77
C TRP A 78 -4.34 -3.62 10.82
N THR A 79 -5.01 -4.75 10.79
CA THR A 79 -4.82 -5.80 9.78
C THR A 79 -5.62 -5.51 8.51
N GLU A 80 -5.35 -6.24 7.43
CA GLU A 80 -6.17 -6.16 6.21
C GLU A 80 -7.64 -6.49 6.53
N LYS A 81 -7.86 -7.50 7.36
CA LYS A 81 -9.19 -7.88 7.84
C LYS A 81 -9.92 -6.73 8.55
N ASP A 82 -9.23 -6.02 9.45
CA ASP A 82 -9.83 -4.91 10.18
C ASP A 82 -10.31 -3.81 9.23
N ILE A 83 -9.55 -3.54 8.15
CA ILE A 83 -9.93 -2.58 7.11
C ILE A 83 -11.21 -3.01 6.42
N TRP A 84 -11.29 -4.27 5.95
CA TRP A 84 -12.45 -4.75 5.23
C TRP A 84 -13.71 -4.79 6.11
N GLN A 85 -13.57 -5.22 7.36
CA GLN A 85 -14.66 -5.22 8.33
C GLN A 85 -15.12 -3.78 8.66
N TYR A 86 -14.21 -2.83 8.74
CA TYR A 86 -14.54 -1.44 8.96
C TYR A 86 -15.30 -0.84 7.78
N ILE A 87 -14.83 -1.10 6.55
CA ILE A 87 -15.51 -0.67 5.32
C ILE A 87 -16.94 -1.22 5.27
N GLN A 88 -17.14 -2.49 5.60
CA GLN A 88 -18.46 -3.13 5.64
C GLN A 88 -19.35 -2.49 6.70
N ARG A 89 -18.85 -2.35 7.93
CA ARG A 89 -19.62 -1.80 9.05
C ARG A 89 -20.08 -0.36 8.83
N GLU A 90 -19.19 0.47 8.28
CA GLU A 90 -19.45 1.89 8.04
C GLU A 90 -20.06 2.15 6.65
N ASN A 91 -20.30 1.09 5.86
CA ASN A 91 -20.85 1.19 4.50
C ASN A 91 -20.05 2.18 3.62
N ILE A 92 -18.73 2.08 3.64
CA ILE A 92 -17.83 2.97 2.89
C ILE A 92 -17.80 2.56 1.42
N GLU A 93 -18.06 3.50 0.53
CA GLU A 93 -17.84 3.26 -0.90
C GLU A 93 -16.38 3.07 -1.22
N ILE A 94 -16.07 2.03 -2.01
CA ILE A 94 -14.72 1.69 -2.44
C ILE A 94 -14.61 1.62 -3.96
N VAL A 95 -13.38 1.73 -4.44
CA VAL A 95 -13.09 1.70 -5.87
C VAL A 95 -13.47 0.34 -6.46
N PRO A 96 -14.18 0.30 -7.62
CA PRO A 96 -14.64 -0.95 -8.25
C PRO A 96 -13.53 -1.94 -8.63
N LEU A 97 -12.28 -1.51 -8.65
CA LEU A 97 -11.12 -2.39 -8.91
C LEU A 97 -10.86 -3.42 -7.81
N TYR A 98 -11.40 -3.21 -6.62
CA TYR A 98 -11.31 -4.19 -5.53
C TYR A 98 -12.25 -5.39 -5.73
N PHE A 99 -13.29 -5.25 -6.54
CA PHE A 99 -14.24 -6.31 -6.86
C PHE A 99 -13.81 -7.09 -8.10
N ALA A 100 -14.04 -8.40 -8.09
CA ALA A 100 -13.76 -9.26 -9.24
C ALA A 100 -14.65 -8.91 -10.43
N LYS A 101 -14.03 -8.76 -11.59
CA LYS A 101 -14.70 -8.46 -12.86
C LYS A 101 -13.88 -9.01 -14.01
N GLU A 102 -14.55 -9.38 -15.10
CA GLU A 102 -13.90 -9.67 -16.37
C GLU A 102 -13.08 -8.47 -16.85
N ARG A 103 -11.78 -8.68 -17.02
CA ARG A 103 -10.83 -7.64 -17.50
C ARG A 103 -9.84 -8.22 -18.48
N PRO A 104 -9.41 -7.45 -19.50
CA PRO A 104 -8.28 -7.83 -20.33
C PRO A 104 -6.99 -7.79 -19.52
N VAL A 105 -6.27 -8.89 -19.51
CA VAL A 105 -5.01 -9.06 -18.75
C VAL A 105 -3.95 -9.74 -19.58
N ILE A 106 -2.69 -9.57 -19.16
CA ILE A 106 -1.56 -10.37 -19.61
C ILE A 106 -0.87 -11.00 -18.40
N TYR A 107 -0.18 -12.10 -18.64
CA TYR A 107 0.71 -12.71 -17.67
C TYR A 107 2.15 -12.30 -17.97
N ARG A 108 2.78 -11.62 -17.03
CA ARG A 108 4.16 -11.15 -17.16
C ARG A 108 4.93 -11.40 -15.87
N ASP A 109 6.01 -12.18 -15.98
CA ASP A 109 6.91 -12.46 -14.84
C ASP A 109 6.16 -12.99 -13.60
N GLY A 110 5.16 -13.88 -13.83
CA GLY A 110 4.33 -14.46 -12.76
C GLY A 110 3.24 -13.53 -12.20
N ASN A 111 3.07 -12.35 -12.76
CA ASN A 111 2.05 -11.40 -12.35
C ASN A 111 0.94 -11.24 -13.39
N ILE A 112 -0.27 -10.98 -12.93
CA ILE A 112 -1.42 -10.63 -13.77
C ILE A 112 -1.47 -9.11 -13.88
N ILE A 113 -1.26 -8.58 -15.08
CA ILE A 113 -1.27 -7.14 -15.35
C ILE A 113 -2.48 -6.81 -16.21
N MET A 114 -3.34 -5.92 -15.72
CA MET A 114 -4.49 -5.44 -16.48
C MET A 114 -4.00 -4.59 -17.68
N VAL A 115 -4.61 -4.83 -18.82
CA VAL A 115 -4.40 -4.03 -20.04
C VAL A 115 -5.50 -2.98 -20.10
N ASP A 116 -5.18 -1.79 -19.60
CA ASP A 116 -6.13 -0.68 -19.48
C ASP A 116 -6.14 0.19 -20.74
N ASP A 117 -4.95 0.44 -21.29
CA ASP A 117 -4.78 1.26 -22.49
C ASP A 117 -3.47 0.94 -23.22
N ASP A 118 -3.13 1.75 -24.23
CA ASP A 118 -1.96 1.60 -25.11
C ASP A 118 -0.60 1.94 -24.48
N ARG A 119 -0.58 2.44 -23.23
CA ARG A 119 0.66 2.70 -22.48
C ARG A 119 1.40 1.41 -22.16
N LEU A 120 0.68 0.29 -22.01
CA LEU A 120 1.27 -1.02 -21.79
C LEU A 120 1.68 -1.65 -23.13
N LYS A 121 2.96 -1.59 -23.43
CA LYS A 121 3.51 -2.27 -24.61
C LYS A 121 3.66 -3.76 -24.34
N LEU A 122 3.07 -4.58 -25.19
CA LEU A 122 3.18 -6.03 -25.15
C LEU A 122 4.59 -6.47 -25.52
N ARG A 123 5.12 -7.47 -24.85
CA ARG A 123 6.36 -8.16 -25.21
C ARG A 123 6.06 -9.25 -26.27
N PRO A 124 7.07 -9.66 -27.08
CA PRO A 124 6.90 -10.78 -28.00
C PRO A 124 6.38 -12.03 -27.28
N GLY A 125 5.29 -12.60 -27.77
CA GLY A 125 4.67 -13.80 -27.21
C GLY A 125 3.61 -13.55 -26.12
N GLU A 126 3.46 -12.35 -25.62
CA GLU A 126 2.37 -12.02 -24.69
C GLU A 126 1.03 -11.96 -25.44
N LYS A 127 -0.01 -12.53 -24.84
CA LYS A 127 -1.38 -12.50 -25.36
C LYS A 127 -2.30 -11.88 -24.33
N ILE A 128 -3.24 -11.07 -24.82
CA ILE A 128 -4.30 -10.51 -24.01
C ILE A 128 -5.38 -11.58 -23.86
N GLU A 129 -5.74 -11.88 -22.60
CA GLU A 129 -6.82 -12.81 -22.24
C GLU A 129 -7.82 -12.06 -21.37
N ASN A 130 -9.11 -12.41 -21.49
CA ASN A 130 -10.10 -11.91 -20.53
C ASN A 130 -10.17 -12.88 -19.36
N LYS A 131 -9.98 -12.35 -18.16
CA LYS A 131 -10.03 -13.11 -16.89
C LYS A 131 -10.83 -12.35 -15.84
N LYS A 132 -11.51 -13.10 -14.97
CA LYS A 132 -12.16 -12.52 -13.81
C LYS A 132 -11.11 -12.24 -12.73
N VAL A 133 -10.78 -10.98 -12.54
CA VAL A 133 -9.69 -10.53 -11.66
C VAL A 133 -10.12 -9.36 -10.78
N ARG A 134 -9.53 -9.28 -9.61
CA ARG A 134 -9.60 -8.13 -8.71
C ARG A 134 -8.21 -7.70 -8.25
N PHE A 135 -8.14 -6.56 -7.58
CA PHE A 135 -6.91 -6.07 -6.98
C PHE A 135 -7.04 -6.08 -5.45
N ARG A 136 -6.05 -6.64 -4.75
CA ARG A 136 -5.97 -6.58 -3.27
C ARG A 136 -5.39 -5.26 -2.79
N THR A 137 -4.45 -4.69 -3.56
CA THR A 137 -3.89 -3.36 -3.32
C THR A 137 -3.88 -2.57 -4.61
N LEU A 138 -4.10 -1.28 -4.52
CA LEU A 138 -3.98 -0.38 -5.65
C LEU A 138 -2.70 0.44 -5.54
N GLY A 139 -1.93 0.48 -6.59
CA GLY A 139 -0.68 1.22 -6.72
C GLY A 139 -0.58 1.92 -8.07
N CYS A 140 0.65 2.09 -8.54
CA CYS A 140 0.87 2.73 -9.85
C CYS A 140 0.67 1.71 -10.98
N TYR A 141 -0.14 2.05 -11.97
CA TYR A 141 -0.22 1.30 -13.22
C TYR A 141 1.09 1.45 -14.02
N PRO A 142 1.64 0.42 -14.66
CA PRO A 142 1.21 -1.00 -14.68
C PRO A 142 1.88 -1.89 -13.60
N LEU A 143 2.35 -1.32 -12.50
CA LEU A 143 3.13 -2.01 -11.48
C LEU A 143 2.26 -2.67 -10.41
N THR A 144 0.94 -2.62 -10.58
CA THR A 144 -0.03 -3.28 -9.70
C THR A 144 -0.52 -4.55 -10.39
N GLY A 145 -0.24 -5.70 -9.79
CA GLY A 145 -0.75 -6.98 -10.24
C GLY A 145 -2.14 -7.27 -9.69
N GLY A 146 -2.97 -7.92 -10.51
CA GLY A 146 -4.25 -8.48 -10.10
C GLY A 146 -4.10 -9.90 -9.56
N ILE A 147 -5.17 -10.42 -9.01
CA ILE A 147 -5.35 -11.82 -8.66
C ILE A 147 -6.61 -12.36 -9.34
N GLU A 148 -6.60 -13.61 -9.77
CA GLU A 148 -7.83 -14.29 -10.19
C GLU A 148 -8.71 -14.48 -8.96
N SER A 149 -9.97 -14.11 -9.08
CA SER A 149 -10.92 -14.17 -7.97
C SER A 149 -12.35 -14.13 -8.50
N GLU A 150 -13.25 -14.77 -7.78
CA GLU A 150 -14.68 -14.70 -8.02
C GLU A 150 -15.37 -13.67 -7.12
N ALA A 151 -14.67 -13.11 -6.12
CA ALA A 151 -15.24 -12.23 -5.12
C ALA A 151 -15.67 -10.88 -5.72
N ASP A 152 -16.94 -10.71 -6.01
CA ASP A 152 -17.54 -9.52 -6.57
C ASP A 152 -18.44 -8.76 -5.56
N THR A 153 -18.53 -9.26 -4.34
CA THR A 153 -19.19 -8.63 -3.20
C THR A 153 -18.21 -8.40 -2.04
N LEU A 154 -18.57 -7.50 -1.14
CA LEU A 154 -17.74 -7.17 0.02
C LEU A 154 -17.58 -8.37 0.97
N ASP A 155 -18.65 -9.14 1.16
CA ASP A 155 -18.64 -10.33 2.02
C ASP A 155 -17.67 -11.38 1.48
N GLU A 156 -17.72 -11.66 0.18
CA GLU A 156 -16.81 -12.60 -0.47
C GLU A 156 -15.33 -12.14 -0.40
N ILE A 157 -15.06 -10.84 -0.52
CA ILE A 157 -13.72 -10.28 -0.32
C ILE A 157 -13.23 -10.53 1.11
N ILE A 158 -14.10 -10.35 2.10
CA ILE A 158 -13.77 -10.61 3.50
C ILE A 158 -13.46 -12.09 3.71
N ASP A 159 -14.28 -12.98 3.20
CA ASP A 159 -14.09 -14.43 3.32
C ASP A 159 -12.80 -14.89 2.62
N GLU A 160 -12.52 -14.36 1.44
CA GLU A 160 -11.27 -14.62 0.72
C GLU A 160 -10.06 -14.11 1.50
N THR A 161 -10.15 -12.91 2.09
CA THR A 161 -9.08 -12.33 2.91
C THR A 161 -8.80 -13.16 4.16
N LEU A 162 -9.84 -13.72 4.79
CA LEU A 162 -9.72 -14.61 5.95
C LEU A 162 -9.02 -15.93 5.61
N SER A 163 -9.24 -16.42 4.40
CA SER A 163 -8.67 -17.66 3.90
C SER A 163 -7.25 -17.49 3.31
N ALA A 164 -6.83 -16.25 3.06
CA ALA A 164 -5.55 -15.96 2.43
C ALA A 164 -4.37 -16.21 3.37
N VAL A 165 -3.43 -17.04 2.94
CA VAL A 165 -2.16 -17.33 3.65
C VAL A 165 -1.09 -16.28 3.33
N SER A 166 -1.21 -15.58 2.21
CA SER A 166 -0.22 -14.63 1.71
C SER A 166 -0.59 -13.17 2.01
N SER A 167 0.43 -12.32 2.20
CA SER A 167 0.24 -10.88 2.36
C SER A 167 -0.40 -10.24 1.11
N GLU A 168 -1.17 -9.17 1.31
CA GLU A 168 -1.78 -8.37 0.24
C GLU A 168 -0.76 -7.82 -0.76
N ARG A 169 0.50 -7.65 -0.38
CA ARG A 169 1.55 -7.07 -1.22
C ARG A 169 2.22 -8.05 -2.17
N THR A 170 1.93 -9.35 -2.07
CA THR A 170 2.53 -10.35 -2.96
C THR A 170 2.17 -10.14 -4.44
N SER A 171 1.11 -9.42 -4.74
CA SER A 171 0.71 -9.05 -6.11
C SER A 171 1.40 -7.81 -6.68
N ARG A 172 2.31 -7.16 -5.94
CA ARG A 172 3.06 -6.00 -6.44
C ARG A 172 4.27 -6.42 -7.25
N VAL A 173 4.27 -6.09 -8.54
CA VAL A 173 5.35 -6.43 -9.48
C VAL A 173 6.71 -5.93 -9.01
N ILE A 174 6.77 -4.74 -8.42
CA ILE A 174 8.00 -4.12 -7.89
C ILE A 174 8.63 -4.90 -6.73
N ASP A 175 7.82 -5.57 -5.91
CA ASP A 175 8.32 -6.23 -4.71
C ASP A 175 8.99 -7.58 -5.03
N HIS A 176 8.73 -8.15 -6.22
CA HIS A 176 9.40 -9.37 -6.69
C HIS A 176 10.84 -9.17 -7.16
N GLU A 177 11.20 -7.97 -7.63
CA GLU A 177 12.55 -7.67 -8.14
C GLU A 177 13.59 -7.43 -7.02
N ALA A 178 13.15 -7.32 -5.78
CA ALA A 178 14.01 -6.86 -4.69
C ALA A 178 13.69 -7.48 -3.32
N ALA A 179 13.65 -8.80 -3.24
CA ALA A 179 13.73 -9.45 -1.94
C ALA A 179 15.04 -9.01 -1.25
N GLY A 180 14.94 -8.00 -0.37
CA GLY A 180 16.06 -7.44 0.40
C GLY A 180 16.55 -6.04 -0.02
N SER A 181 16.04 -5.41 -1.08
CA SER A 181 16.54 -4.07 -1.48
C SER A 181 16.08 -2.95 -0.57
N MET A 182 14.97 -3.11 0.14
CA MET A 182 14.45 -2.13 1.09
C MET A 182 15.05 -2.26 2.51
N GLU A 183 15.70 -3.38 2.83
CA GLU A 183 16.40 -3.57 4.10
C GLU A 183 17.78 -2.87 4.13
N ARG A 184 18.31 -2.44 2.98
CA ARG A 184 19.63 -1.81 2.85
C ARG A 184 19.64 -0.28 2.75
N ARG A 185 18.51 0.37 3.10
CA ARG A 185 18.44 1.84 3.07
C ARG A 185 18.08 2.43 4.43
#